data_80d155a62c3a7b03a7e6262dfbf964ca
#
_entry.id   80d155a62c3a7b03a7e6262dfbf964ca
#
_cell.length_a   1.000
_cell.length_b   1.000
_cell.length_c   1.000
_cell.angle_alpha   90.00
_cell.angle_beta   90.00
_cell.angle_gamma   90.00
#
_symmetry.space_group_name_H-M   'P 1'
#
loop_
_entity.id
_entity.type
_entity.pdbx_description
1 polymer ?
#
loop_
_entity_poly.entity_id
_entity_poly.type
_entity_poly.pdbx_seq_one_letter_code
_entity_poly.pdbx_strand_id
1 'polypeptide(L)'
;DRLRSRGLGDVYKRQGEITTRYSDASTIKSVFTSIALSVVMDIVMACATGVILFRMNATLFSISIFTTLLSILLVFIFKQPFKRINEETMQQSAILNSQMIESLRGIETVKCNAEEDRELEALEREYIKSLKISLRSSKISTVQSLISTLITTILGMVTSYVAVSYTHLRAHETGAYL
;
A
#
# COMPACT_ATOMS: atom_id res chain seq x y z
N ASP A 1 29.58 30.93 -31.43
CA ASP A 1 28.17 30.43 -31.27
C ASP A 1 28.06 28.98 -30.79
N ARG A 2 29.00 28.09 -31.12
CA ARG A 2 28.96 26.67 -30.65
C ARG A 2 29.23 26.50 -29.15
N LEU A 3 29.96 27.41 -28.52
CA LEU A 3 30.25 27.37 -27.08
C LEU A 3 29.07 27.86 -26.23
N ARG A 4 28.25 28.80 -26.77
CA ARG A 4 27.07 29.30 -26.10
C ARG A 4 25.89 28.33 -26.10
N SER A 5 25.78 27.51 -27.15
CA SER A 5 24.77 26.46 -27.27
C SER A 5 25.02 25.30 -26.31
N ARG A 6 26.29 24.91 -26.00
CA ARG A 6 26.63 23.88 -25.04
C ARG A 6 26.31 24.31 -23.61
N GLY A 7 26.53 25.58 -23.25
CA GLY A 7 26.25 26.09 -21.90
C GLY A 7 24.73 26.13 -21.58
N LEU A 8 23.89 26.48 -22.56
CA LEU A 8 22.44 26.50 -22.40
C LEU A 8 21.85 25.08 -22.21
N GLY A 9 22.34 24.08 -22.94
CA GLY A 9 21.91 22.70 -22.79
C GLY A 9 22.30 22.10 -21.44
N ASP A 10 23.43 22.48 -20.88
CA ASP A 10 23.90 22.02 -19.57
C ASP A 10 23.12 22.67 -18.42
N VAL A 11 22.75 23.93 -18.56
CA VAL A 11 21.87 24.64 -17.59
C VAL A 11 20.47 24.05 -17.58
N TYR A 12 19.91 23.74 -18.76
CA TYR A 12 18.60 23.11 -18.86
C TYR A 12 18.58 21.70 -18.27
N LYS A 13 19.66 20.94 -18.47
CA LYS A 13 19.81 19.59 -17.90
C LYS A 13 19.93 19.63 -16.38
N ARG A 14 20.66 20.60 -15.83
CA ARG A 14 20.76 20.84 -14.39
C ARG A 14 19.45 21.30 -13.76
N GLN A 15 18.68 22.16 -14.45
CA GLN A 15 17.36 22.57 -13.96
C GLN A 15 16.40 21.39 -13.87
N GLY A 16 16.37 20.50 -14.84
CA GLY A 16 15.54 19.28 -14.80
C GLY A 16 15.94 18.36 -13.65
N GLU A 17 17.23 18.16 -13.43
CA GLU A 17 17.74 17.32 -12.34
C GLU A 17 17.42 17.91 -10.95
N ILE A 18 17.57 19.21 -10.76
CA ILE A 18 17.23 19.89 -9.51
C ILE A 18 15.74 19.84 -9.25
N THR A 19 14.90 20.04 -10.26
CA THR A 19 13.44 19.97 -10.13
C THR A 19 12.98 18.56 -9.77
N THR A 20 13.58 17.53 -10.38
CA THR A 20 13.27 16.12 -10.04
C THR A 20 13.67 15.81 -8.61
N ARG A 21 14.86 16.19 -8.17
CA ARG A 21 15.32 15.98 -6.78
C ARG A 21 14.45 16.73 -5.76
N TYR A 22 13.98 17.93 -6.11
CA TYR A 22 13.07 18.68 -5.27
C TYR A 22 11.70 18.01 -5.18
N SER A 23 11.17 17.52 -6.30
CA SER A 23 9.93 16.75 -6.34
C SER A 23 10.02 15.47 -5.51
N ASP A 24 11.12 14.74 -5.62
CA ASP A 24 11.38 13.53 -4.83
C ASP A 24 11.45 13.84 -3.33
N ALA A 25 12.16 14.90 -2.95
CA ALA A 25 12.24 15.35 -1.57
C ALA A 25 10.87 15.79 -1.02
N SER A 26 10.06 16.49 -1.83
CA SER A 26 8.71 16.90 -1.48
C SER A 26 7.79 15.69 -1.29
N THR A 27 7.90 14.69 -2.16
CA THR A 27 7.13 13.45 -2.05
C THR A 27 7.52 12.68 -0.79
N ILE A 28 8.80 12.53 -0.50
CA ILE A 28 9.29 11.88 0.72
C ILE A 28 8.78 12.62 1.96
N LYS A 29 8.86 13.96 1.96
CA LYS A 29 8.35 14.78 3.06
C LYS A 29 6.85 14.57 3.29
N SER A 30 6.04 14.60 2.22
CA SER A 30 4.58 14.43 2.33
C SER A 30 4.19 13.05 2.83
N VAL A 31 4.82 12.00 2.30
CA VAL A 31 4.61 10.61 2.72
C VAL A 31 5.03 10.43 4.17
N PHE A 32 6.21 10.94 4.56
CA PHE A 32 6.70 10.84 5.94
C PHE A 32 5.79 11.57 6.93
N THR A 33 5.36 12.78 6.60
CA THR A 33 4.46 13.57 7.45
C THR A 33 3.09 12.90 7.60
N SER A 34 2.53 12.38 6.51
CA SER A 34 1.25 11.67 6.51
C SER A 34 1.32 10.40 7.37
N ILE A 35 2.35 9.57 7.17
CA ILE A 35 2.53 8.34 7.95
C ILE A 35 2.77 8.65 9.43
N ALA A 36 3.64 9.61 9.74
CA ALA A 36 3.94 9.97 11.12
C ALA A 36 2.70 10.45 11.87
N LEU A 37 1.89 11.30 11.23
CA LEU A 37 0.65 11.81 11.82
C LEU A 37 -0.37 10.68 12.06
N SER A 38 -0.57 9.81 11.07
CA SER A 38 -1.48 8.66 11.20
C SER A 38 -1.05 7.73 12.32
N VAL A 39 0.24 7.36 12.38
CA VAL A 39 0.77 6.46 13.40
C VAL A 39 0.61 7.03 14.80
N VAL A 40 0.87 8.34 14.99
CA VAL A 40 0.70 8.99 16.30
C VAL A 40 -0.77 8.96 16.72
N MET A 41 -1.68 9.31 15.80
CA MET A 41 -3.13 9.27 16.07
C MET A 41 -3.61 7.85 16.39
N ASP A 42 -3.16 6.85 15.63
CA ASP A 42 -3.53 5.45 15.84
C ASP A 42 -3.04 4.93 17.20
N ILE A 43 -1.81 5.28 17.61
CA ILE A 43 -1.27 4.91 18.93
C ILE A 43 -2.09 5.54 20.06
N VAL A 44 -2.41 6.84 19.96
CA VAL A 44 -3.21 7.54 20.97
C VAL A 44 -4.60 6.91 21.08
N MET A 45 -5.26 6.66 19.96
CA MET A 45 -6.59 6.03 19.92
C MET A 45 -6.55 4.58 20.45
N ALA A 46 -5.54 3.80 20.09
CA ALA A 46 -5.36 2.43 20.58
C ALA A 46 -5.15 2.39 22.10
N CYS A 47 -4.31 3.30 22.64
CA CYS A 47 -4.09 3.40 24.08
C CYS A 47 -5.37 3.84 24.82
N ALA A 48 -6.05 4.86 24.34
CA ALA A 48 -7.30 5.33 24.96
C ALA A 48 -8.37 4.24 24.97
N THR A 49 -8.60 3.60 23.82
CA THR A 49 -9.58 2.50 23.68
C THR A 49 -9.18 1.31 24.53
N GLY A 50 -7.91 0.94 24.57
CA GLY A 50 -7.40 -0.15 25.38
C GLY A 50 -7.64 0.06 26.88
N VAL A 51 -7.37 1.27 27.38
CA VAL A 51 -7.62 1.62 28.79
C VAL A 51 -9.12 1.55 29.14
N ILE A 52 -9.98 2.08 28.26
CA ILE A 52 -11.44 2.04 28.46
C ILE A 52 -11.93 0.58 28.47
N LEU A 53 -11.52 -0.24 27.50
CA LEU A 53 -11.91 -1.65 27.43
C LEU A 53 -11.47 -2.43 28.66
N PHE A 54 -10.23 -2.23 29.10
CA PHE A 54 -9.68 -2.88 30.28
C PHE A 54 -10.48 -2.54 31.56
N ARG A 55 -10.88 -1.28 31.68
CA ARG A 55 -11.70 -0.82 32.81
C ARG A 55 -13.13 -1.37 32.79
N MET A 56 -13.69 -1.56 31.59
CA MET A 56 -15.06 -2.06 31.45
C MET A 56 -15.15 -3.57 31.64
N ASN A 57 -14.31 -4.32 30.95
CA ASN A 57 -14.32 -5.78 31.00
C ASN A 57 -13.01 -6.40 30.50
N ALA A 58 -12.32 -7.13 31.38
CA ALA A 58 -11.07 -7.81 31.05
C ALA A 58 -11.23 -8.87 29.95
N THR A 59 -12.43 -9.49 29.82
CA THR A 59 -12.70 -10.48 28.77
C THR A 59 -12.73 -9.81 27.38
N LEU A 60 -13.41 -8.66 27.26
CA LEU A 60 -13.44 -7.89 26.00
C LEU A 60 -12.05 -7.40 25.60
N PHE A 61 -11.26 -6.96 26.57
CA PHE A 61 -9.88 -6.55 26.36
C PHE A 61 -9.01 -7.71 25.86
N SER A 62 -9.11 -8.91 26.42
CA SER A 62 -8.35 -10.08 25.98
C SER A 62 -8.74 -10.54 24.57
N ILE A 63 -10.02 -10.48 24.20
CA ILE A 63 -10.47 -10.77 22.83
C ILE A 63 -9.86 -9.74 21.85
N SER A 64 -9.85 -8.46 22.20
CA SER A 64 -9.27 -7.41 21.37
C SER A 64 -7.76 -7.61 21.15
N ILE A 65 -7.02 -7.94 22.20
CA ILE A 65 -5.58 -8.27 22.08
C ILE A 65 -5.37 -9.50 21.20
N PHE A 66 -6.17 -10.54 21.38
CA PHE A 66 -6.07 -11.77 20.56
C PHE A 66 -6.32 -11.44 19.06
N THR A 67 -7.32 -10.62 18.76
CA THR A 67 -7.59 -10.14 17.39
C THR A 67 -6.40 -9.40 16.80
N THR A 68 -5.79 -8.52 17.59
CA THR A 68 -4.62 -7.74 17.16
C THR A 68 -3.42 -8.65 16.90
N LEU A 69 -3.15 -9.61 17.77
CA LEU A 69 -2.06 -10.58 17.58
C LEU A 69 -2.26 -11.43 16.32
N LEU A 70 -3.49 -11.87 16.08
CA LEU A 70 -3.81 -12.66 14.89
C LEU A 70 -3.64 -11.82 13.59
N SER A 71 -4.00 -10.53 13.63
CA SER A 71 -3.79 -9.60 12.52
C SER A 71 -2.30 -9.34 12.25
N ILE A 72 -1.50 -9.19 13.30
CA ILE A 72 -0.04 -9.05 13.19
C ILE A 72 0.57 -10.31 12.57
N LEU A 73 0.18 -11.49 13.04
CA LEU A 73 0.64 -12.76 12.48
C LEU A 73 0.32 -12.88 10.99
N LEU A 74 -0.88 -12.48 10.59
CA LEU A 74 -1.30 -12.45 9.17
C LEU A 74 -0.36 -11.55 8.34
N VAL A 75 -0.04 -10.36 8.82
CA VAL A 75 0.90 -9.45 8.14
C VAL A 75 2.27 -10.10 7.97
N PHE A 76 2.78 -10.77 8.99
CA PHE A 76 4.08 -11.48 8.89
C PHE A 76 4.06 -12.61 7.85
N ILE A 77 2.98 -13.37 7.77
CA ILE A 77 2.83 -14.45 6.77
C ILE A 77 2.85 -13.89 5.34
N PHE A 78 2.15 -12.79 5.11
CA PHE A 78 2.04 -12.20 3.77
C PHE A 78 3.18 -11.27 3.39
N LYS A 79 4.06 -10.89 4.32
CA LYS A 79 5.20 -10.00 4.06
C LYS A 79 6.13 -10.52 2.96
N GLN A 80 6.48 -11.80 2.99
CA GLN A 80 7.38 -12.41 2.01
C GLN A 80 6.80 -12.43 0.58
N PRO A 81 5.57 -12.94 0.35
CA PRO A 81 4.92 -12.87 -0.95
C PRO A 81 4.81 -11.46 -1.51
N PHE A 82 4.42 -10.48 -0.69
CA PHE A 82 4.32 -9.09 -1.12
C PHE A 82 5.66 -8.48 -1.51
N LYS A 83 6.72 -8.73 -0.72
CA LYS A 83 8.05 -8.26 -1.04
C LYS A 83 8.50 -8.77 -2.40
N ARG A 84 8.36 -10.07 -2.67
CA ARG A 84 8.74 -10.70 -3.94
C ARG A 84 8.00 -10.11 -5.14
N ILE A 85 6.68 -9.97 -5.03
CA ILE A 85 5.87 -9.38 -6.09
C ILE A 85 6.20 -7.91 -6.31
N ASN A 86 6.46 -7.15 -5.25
CA ASN A 86 6.83 -5.75 -5.39
C ASN A 86 8.16 -5.58 -6.11
N GLU A 87 9.15 -6.44 -5.84
CA GLU A 87 10.42 -6.47 -6.54
C GLU A 87 10.23 -6.81 -8.04
N GLU A 88 9.43 -7.85 -8.36
CA GLU A 88 9.08 -8.21 -9.72
C GLU A 88 8.37 -7.04 -10.45
N THR A 89 7.44 -6.38 -9.79
CA THR A 89 6.71 -5.22 -10.33
C THR A 89 7.63 -4.05 -10.63
N MET A 90 8.54 -3.73 -9.72
CA MET A 90 9.51 -2.64 -9.92
C MET A 90 10.44 -2.91 -11.09
N GLN A 91 10.96 -4.13 -11.20
CA GLN A 91 11.83 -4.54 -12.31
C GLN A 91 11.09 -4.46 -13.65
N GLN A 92 9.88 -5.02 -13.73
CA GLN A 92 9.11 -5.00 -14.97
C GLN A 92 8.66 -3.60 -15.36
N SER A 93 8.32 -2.75 -14.38
CA SER A 93 7.99 -1.34 -14.64
C SER A 93 9.20 -0.57 -15.18
N ALA A 94 10.39 -0.83 -14.68
CA ALA A 94 11.62 -0.22 -15.18
C ALA A 94 11.90 -0.62 -16.64
N ILE A 95 11.73 -1.90 -16.99
CA ILE A 95 11.89 -2.40 -18.35
C ILE A 95 10.88 -1.75 -19.29
N LEU A 96 9.59 -1.74 -18.91
CA LEU A 96 8.53 -1.15 -19.72
C LEU A 96 8.73 0.34 -19.93
N ASN A 97 9.12 1.09 -18.89
CA ASN A 97 9.41 2.52 -18.99
C ASN A 97 10.63 2.79 -19.88
N SER A 98 11.70 1.99 -19.78
CA SER A 98 12.87 2.11 -20.65
C SER A 98 12.50 1.91 -22.11
N GLN A 99 11.75 0.87 -22.41
CA GLN A 99 11.31 0.58 -23.77
C GLN A 99 10.38 1.68 -24.33
N MET A 100 9.45 2.16 -23.52
CA MET A 100 8.58 3.27 -23.92
C MET A 100 9.37 4.55 -24.23
N ILE A 101 10.40 4.86 -23.42
CA ILE A 101 11.27 6.03 -23.67
C ILE A 101 12.08 5.83 -24.94
N GLU A 102 12.58 4.62 -25.19
CA GLU A 102 13.35 4.28 -26.40
C GLU A 102 12.49 4.40 -27.66
N SER A 103 11.26 3.85 -27.64
CA SER A 103 10.30 3.95 -28.73
C SER A 103 9.95 5.42 -29.04
N LEU A 104 9.72 6.23 -28.00
CA LEU A 104 9.43 7.65 -28.18
C LEU A 104 10.62 8.44 -28.75
N ARG A 105 11.84 8.10 -28.34
CA ARG A 105 13.04 8.75 -28.88
C ARG A 105 13.32 8.35 -30.33
N GLY A 106 12.99 7.11 -30.70
CA GLY A 106 13.16 6.57 -32.04
C GLY A 106 11.96 6.77 -32.96
N ILE A 107 10.92 7.52 -32.54
CA ILE A 107 9.64 7.58 -33.26
C ILE A 107 9.75 8.06 -34.72
N GLU A 108 10.68 8.95 -35.00
CA GLU A 108 10.93 9.41 -36.39
C GLU A 108 11.47 8.27 -37.25
N THR A 109 12.41 7.47 -36.71
CA THR A 109 13.00 6.32 -37.43
C THR A 109 11.95 5.23 -37.63
N VAL A 110 11.12 4.95 -36.62
CA VAL A 110 10.01 3.98 -36.71
C VAL A 110 9.04 4.40 -37.81
N LYS A 111 8.64 5.66 -37.86
CA LYS A 111 7.74 6.20 -38.89
C LYS A 111 8.35 6.20 -40.28
N CYS A 112 9.63 6.55 -40.41
CA CYS A 112 10.31 6.53 -41.72
C CYS A 112 10.41 5.13 -42.31
N ASN A 113 10.48 4.11 -41.47
CA ASN A 113 10.58 2.70 -41.88
C ASN A 113 9.23 1.97 -41.92
N ALA A 114 8.12 2.64 -41.55
CA ALA A 114 6.77 2.04 -41.43
C ALA A 114 6.77 0.77 -40.54
N GLU A 115 7.54 0.82 -39.43
CA GLU A 115 7.66 -0.31 -38.48
C GLU A 115 6.80 -0.11 -37.20
N GLU A 116 5.76 0.73 -37.25
CA GLU A 116 4.90 1.03 -36.10
C GLU A 116 4.27 -0.22 -35.48
N ASP A 117 3.79 -1.13 -36.32
CA ASP A 117 3.15 -2.37 -35.84
C ASP A 117 4.12 -3.28 -35.10
N ARG A 118 5.37 -3.37 -35.55
CA ARG A 118 6.41 -4.14 -34.91
C ARG A 118 6.81 -3.58 -33.56
N GLU A 119 6.92 -2.28 -33.47
CA GLU A 119 7.26 -1.57 -32.23
C GLU A 119 6.11 -1.69 -31.21
N LEU A 120 4.87 -1.54 -31.69
CA LEU A 120 3.68 -1.73 -30.88
C LEU A 120 3.60 -3.15 -30.31
N GLU A 121 3.85 -4.14 -31.14
CA GLU A 121 3.85 -5.56 -30.71
C GLU A 121 4.95 -5.84 -29.67
N ALA A 122 6.11 -5.18 -29.76
CA ALA A 122 7.19 -5.31 -28.77
C ALA A 122 6.79 -4.68 -27.44
N LEU A 123 6.18 -3.49 -27.44
CA LEU A 123 5.62 -2.82 -26.27
C LEU A 123 4.50 -3.63 -25.63
N GLU A 124 3.60 -4.17 -26.44
CA GLU A 124 2.48 -4.99 -25.97
C GLU A 124 2.96 -6.26 -25.26
N ARG A 125 3.99 -6.91 -25.76
CA ARG A 125 4.60 -8.07 -25.08
C ARG A 125 5.09 -7.75 -23.68
N GLU A 126 5.78 -6.63 -23.49
CA GLU A 126 6.25 -6.21 -22.17
C GLU A 126 5.10 -5.75 -21.27
N TYR A 127 4.10 -5.08 -21.85
CA TYR A 127 2.89 -4.69 -21.12
C TYR A 127 2.09 -5.90 -20.62
N ILE A 128 1.95 -6.94 -21.41
CA ILE A 128 1.30 -8.20 -21.01
C ILE A 128 2.03 -8.86 -19.84
N LYS A 129 3.36 -8.83 -19.82
CA LYS A 129 4.15 -9.33 -18.68
C LYS A 129 3.83 -8.53 -17.41
N SER A 130 3.83 -7.20 -17.50
CA SER A 130 3.46 -6.31 -16.40
C SER A 130 2.04 -6.60 -15.89
N LEU A 131 1.08 -6.80 -16.80
CA LEU A 131 -0.29 -7.13 -16.45
C LEU A 131 -0.41 -8.48 -15.73
N LYS A 132 0.33 -9.50 -16.13
CA LYS A 132 0.37 -10.80 -15.44
C LYS A 132 0.90 -10.68 -14.01
N ILE A 133 1.95 -9.88 -13.79
CA ILE A 133 2.48 -9.62 -12.45
C ILE A 133 1.45 -8.86 -11.61
N SER A 134 0.81 -7.85 -12.18
CA SER A 134 -0.26 -7.09 -11.53
C SER A 134 -1.45 -7.97 -11.12
N LEU A 135 -1.88 -8.87 -11.99
CA LEU A 135 -2.94 -9.84 -11.67
C LEU A 135 -2.53 -10.78 -10.52
N ARG A 136 -1.27 -11.21 -10.49
CA ARG A 136 -0.74 -12.04 -9.39
C ARG A 136 -0.71 -11.27 -8.09
N SER A 137 -0.30 -10.00 -8.13
CA SER A 137 -0.33 -9.08 -6.99
C SER A 137 -1.74 -8.90 -6.46
N SER A 138 -2.70 -8.63 -7.34
CA SER A 138 -4.12 -8.47 -6.98
C SER A 138 -4.71 -9.73 -6.36
N LYS A 139 -4.39 -10.92 -6.87
CA LYS A 139 -4.84 -12.19 -6.28
C LYS A 139 -4.35 -12.35 -4.83
N ILE A 140 -3.06 -12.11 -4.58
CA ILE A 140 -2.49 -12.23 -3.23
C ILE A 140 -3.09 -11.19 -2.29
N SER A 141 -3.24 -9.94 -2.76
CA SER A 141 -3.90 -8.87 -1.99
C SER A 141 -5.35 -9.21 -1.65
N THR A 142 -6.10 -9.77 -2.62
CA THR A 142 -7.49 -10.18 -2.40
C THR A 142 -7.58 -11.31 -1.37
N VAL A 143 -6.73 -12.32 -1.47
CA VAL A 143 -6.70 -13.43 -0.50
C VAL A 143 -6.37 -12.93 0.90
N GLN A 144 -5.35 -12.07 1.04
CA GLN A 144 -5.03 -11.46 2.33
C GLN A 144 -6.19 -10.64 2.89
N SER A 145 -6.82 -9.81 2.06
CA SER A 145 -7.96 -8.99 2.45
C SER A 145 -9.16 -9.83 2.89
N LEU A 146 -9.47 -10.90 2.18
CA LEU A 146 -10.54 -11.83 2.56
C LEU A 146 -10.28 -12.49 3.92
N ILE A 147 -9.07 -13.01 4.13
CA ILE A 147 -8.70 -13.62 5.42
C ILE A 147 -8.78 -12.58 6.54
N SER A 148 -8.25 -11.37 6.32
CA SER A 148 -8.31 -10.28 7.30
C SER A 148 -9.76 -9.89 7.65
N THR A 149 -10.61 -9.76 6.64
CA THR A 149 -12.04 -9.44 6.82
C THR A 149 -12.77 -10.54 7.56
N LEU A 150 -12.51 -11.80 7.25
CA LEU A 150 -13.11 -12.92 7.98
C LEU A 150 -12.71 -12.93 9.46
N ILE A 151 -11.42 -12.75 9.76
CA ILE A 151 -10.91 -12.67 11.13
C ILE A 151 -11.60 -11.52 11.88
N THR A 152 -11.60 -10.33 11.34
CA THR A 152 -12.19 -9.15 12.01
C THR A 152 -13.69 -9.26 12.17
N THR A 153 -14.40 -9.82 11.19
CA THR A 153 -15.85 -10.00 11.25
C THR A 153 -16.26 -11.05 12.29
N ILE A 154 -15.63 -12.21 12.28
CA ILE A 154 -15.94 -13.29 13.22
C ILE A 154 -15.63 -12.84 14.66
N LEU A 155 -14.44 -12.29 14.89
CA LEU A 155 -14.07 -11.80 16.23
C LEU A 155 -14.88 -10.58 16.65
N GLY A 156 -15.28 -9.72 15.72
CA GLY A 156 -16.23 -8.63 15.97
C GLY A 156 -17.60 -9.12 16.43
N MET A 157 -18.13 -10.17 15.80
CA MET A 157 -19.38 -10.81 16.22
C MET A 157 -19.26 -11.41 17.63
N VAL A 158 -18.15 -12.11 17.91
CA VAL A 158 -17.88 -12.67 19.26
C VAL A 158 -17.79 -11.56 20.29
N THR A 159 -17.08 -10.48 19.98
CA THR A 159 -16.95 -9.32 20.88
C THR A 159 -18.32 -8.67 21.16
N SER A 160 -19.14 -8.50 20.13
CA SER A 160 -20.49 -7.95 20.28
C SER A 160 -21.39 -8.86 21.12
N TYR A 161 -21.34 -10.16 20.89
CA TYR A 161 -22.09 -11.13 21.69
C TYR A 161 -21.69 -11.10 23.18
N VAL A 162 -20.40 -11.10 23.47
CA VAL A 162 -19.89 -11.01 24.84
C VAL A 162 -20.25 -9.69 25.50
N ALA A 163 -20.18 -8.57 24.77
CA ALA A 163 -20.56 -7.24 25.26
C ALA A 163 -22.05 -7.18 25.63
N VAL A 164 -22.92 -7.68 24.77
CA VAL A 164 -24.38 -7.72 25.03
C VAL A 164 -24.71 -8.63 26.20
N SER A 165 -24.12 -9.83 26.27
CA SER A 165 -24.31 -10.75 27.37
C SER A 165 -23.88 -10.14 28.71
N TYR A 166 -22.76 -9.42 28.73
CA TYR A 166 -22.28 -8.74 29.93
C TYR A 166 -23.22 -7.61 30.39
N THR A 167 -23.70 -6.78 29.46
CA THR A 167 -24.61 -5.67 29.77
C THR A 167 -25.98 -6.20 30.25
N HIS A 168 -26.47 -7.28 29.67
CA HIS A 168 -27.74 -7.92 30.08
C HIS A 168 -27.67 -8.51 31.47
N LEU A 169 -26.58 -9.25 31.80
CA LEU A 169 -26.38 -9.84 33.12
C LEU A 169 -26.27 -8.76 34.21
N ARG A 170 -25.55 -7.68 33.94
CA ARG A 170 -25.36 -6.57 34.88
C ARG A 170 -26.66 -5.76 35.11
N ALA A 171 -27.48 -5.62 34.07
CA ALA A 171 -28.78 -4.99 34.20
C ALA A 171 -29.75 -5.80 35.10
N HIS A 172 -29.67 -7.14 35.05
CA HIS A 172 -30.44 -8.01 35.93
C HIS A 172 -29.98 -7.94 37.40
N GLU A 173 -28.68 -7.83 37.66
CA GLU A 173 -28.17 -7.71 39.04
C GLU A 173 -28.56 -6.34 39.64
N THR A 174 -28.50 -5.26 38.90
CA THR A 174 -28.91 -3.93 39.41
C THR A 174 -30.42 -3.80 39.60
N GLY A 175 -31.25 -4.51 38.81
CA GLY A 175 -32.69 -4.56 38.97
C GLY A 175 -33.20 -5.43 40.11
N ALA A 176 -32.34 -6.30 40.65
CA ALA A 176 -32.68 -7.16 41.82
C ALA A 176 -32.40 -6.49 43.17
N TYR A 177 -31.78 -5.32 43.19
CA TYR A 177 -31.46 -4.52 44.39
C TYR A 177 -32.30 -3.25 44.54
N LEU A 178 -33.28 -3.02 43.66
CA LEU A 178 -34.31 -2.00 43.77
C LEU A 178 -35.67 -2.62 44.07
#